data_7ddb4634a56b4642524c4c9cff0e2cbb
#
_entry.id   7ddb4634a56b4642524c4c9cff0e2cbb
#
_cell.length_a   1.000
_cell.length_b   1.000
_cell.length_c   1.000
_cell.angle_alpha   90.00
_cell.angle_beta   90.00
_cell.angle_gamma   90.00
#
_symmetry.space_group_name_H-M   'P 1'
#
loop_
_entity.id
_entity.type
_entity.pdbx_description
1 polymer ?
#
loop_
_entity_poly.entity_id
_entity_poly.type
_entity_poly.pdbx_seq_one_letter_code
_entity_poly.pdbx_strand_id
1 'polypeptide(L)'
;VNFTSFLKNEDLNANPIIELGNTVFVPAEPIEKELKPFYVNVVGQVFKPGTYSVTEESRLLDAIYMASGFVDESAIDKITIFHIVSGMPVEEKFDIKQYLISGNKDNNPLLTKGDTIFVPMMKGSKRIPSVHSAFFPTIRVSIIGEVAKPDIYQVSADVSVLDILKLAGGHTS
;
A
#
# COMPACT_ATOMS: atom_id res chain seq x y z
N VAL A 1 36.41 -12.87 22.85
CA VAL A 1 37.08 -13.51 21.71
C VAL A 1 36.25 -13.28 20.45
N ASN A 2 36.87 -12.84 19.36
CA ASN A 2 36.17 -12.66 18.08
C ASN A 2 36.26 -13.92 17.23
N PHE A 3 35.29 -14.83 17.39
CA PHE A 3 35.28 -16.11 16.71
C PHE A 3 35.15 -15.97 15.16
N THR A 4 34.62 -14.86 14.67
CA THR A 4 34.56 -14.56 13.23
C THR A 4 35.95 -14.43 12.59
N SER A 5 36.94 -13.92 13.33
CA SER A 5 38.34 -13.85 12.85
C SER A 5 38.92 -15.22 12.66
N PHE A 6 38.65 -16.16 13.55
CA PHE A 6 39.07 -17.55 13.39
C PHE A 6 38.45 -18.20 12.13
N LEU A 7 37.13 -18.08 11.98
CA LEU A 7 36.39 -18.69 10.86
C LEU A 7 36.76 -18.11 9.49
N LYS A 8 37.12 -16.84 9.40
CA LYS A 8 37.43 -16.16 8.12
C LYS A 8 38.90 -16.18 7.76
N ASN A 9 39.79 -16.11 8.76
CA ASN A 9 41.20 -15.82 8.58
C ASN A 9 42.09 -16.89 9.18
N GLU A 10 41.54 -17.99 9.74
CA GLU A 10 42.27 -19.05 10.45
C GLU A 10 43.17 -18.52 11.59
N ASP A 11 42.79 -17.38 12.21
CA ASP A 11 43.52 -16.78 13.32
C ASP A 11 43.39 -17.67 14.57
N LEU A 12 44.41 -18.44 14.86
CA LEU A 12 44.46 -19.37 16.00
C LEU A 12 44.37 -18.64 17.35
N ASN A 13 44.79 -17.38 17.44
CA ASN A 13 44.69 -16.59 18.66
C ASN A 13 43.22 -16.22 18.98
N ALA A 14 42.34 -16.28 17.96
CA ALA A 14 40.89 -16.03 18.14
C ALA A 14 40.15 -17.30 18.62
N ASN A 15 40.84 -18.45 18.75
CA ASN A 15 40.29 -19.70 19.25
C ASN A 15 41.12 -20.23 20.45
N PRO A 16 41.02 -19.61 21.62
CA PRO A 16 41.79 -19.98 22.79
C PRO A 16 41.39 -21.37 23.33
N ILE A 17 42.39 -22.04 23.96
CA ILE A 17 42.15 -23.29 24.68
C ILE A 17 41.30 -23.01 25.93
N ILE A 18 40.29 -23.87 26.16
CA ILE A 18 39.41 -23.78 27.34
C ILE A 18 40.02 -24.60 28.46
N GLU A 19 40.14 -23.99 29.65
CA GLU A 19 40.63 -24.58 30.85
C GLU A 19 39.51 -24.85 31.86
N LEU A 20 39.82 -25.72 32.87
CA LEU A 20 38.89 -26.05 33.94
C LEU A 20 38.47 -24.80 34.70
N GLY A 21 37.16 -24.54 34.80
CA GLY A 21 36.59 -23.36 35.47
C GLY A 21 36.29 -22.21 34.56
N ASN A 22 36.62 -22.28 33.25
CA ASN A 22 36.24 -21.27 32.31
C ASN A 22 34.72 -21.32 32.02
N THR A 23 34.12 -20.17 31.84
CA THR A 23 32.74 -20.04 31.36
C THR A 23 32.78 -19.40 29.97
N VAL A 24 32.18 -20.08 29.00
CA VAL A 24 32.00 -19.52 27.65
C VAL A 24 30.63 -18.89 27.59
N PHE A 25 30.58 -17.56 27.45
CA PHE A 25 29.36 -16.83 27.23
C PHE A 25 29.28 -16.41 25.76
N VAL A 26 28.25 -16.91 25.07
CA VAL A 26 27.92 -16.51 23.70
C VAL A 26 26.71 -15.59 23.77
N PRO A 27 26.90 -14.26 23.66
CA PRO A 27 25.78 -13.35 23.64
C PRO A 27 24.95 -13.62 22.37
N ALA A 28 23.62 -13.61 22.51
CA ALA A 28 22.78 -13.47 21.35
C ALA A 28 22.98 -12.04 20.82
N GLU A 29 23.42 -11.89 19.59
CA GLU A 29 23.26 -10.58 18.93
C GLU A 29 21.75 -10.30 18.85
N PRO A 30 21.27 -9.20 19.42
CA PRO A 30 19.93 -8.77 19.13
C PRO A 30 19.89 -8.47 17.62
N ILE A 31 19.22 -9.33 16.86
CA ILE A 31 18.86 -9.02 15.48
C ILE A 31 17.71 -8.01 15.56
N GLU A 32 17.97 -6.87 16.17
CA GLU A 32 17.12 -5.70 16.04
C GLU A 32 17.48 -5.03 14.71
N LYS A 33 17.02 -5.65 13.61
CA LYS A 33 16.81 -4.89 12.39
C LYS A 33 15.73 -3.88 12.75
N GLU A 34 16.13 -2.64 13.02
CA GLU A 34 15.23 -1.55 13.29
C GLU A 34 14.36 -1.35 12.03
N LEU A 35 13.18 -1.98 12.02
CA LEU A 35 12.24 -1.89 10.90
C LEU A 35 11.67 -0.47 10.92
N LYS A 36 12.18 0.38 10.03
CA LYS A 36 11.72 1.76 9.91
C LYS A 36 10.30 1.77 9.33
N PRO A 37 9.33 2.32 10.07
CA PRO A 37 7.96 2.41 9.57
C PRO A 37 7.87 3.47 8.46
N PHE A 38 7.00 3.20 7.49
CA PHE A 38 6.59 4.15 6.47
C PHE A 38 5.08 4.07 6.23
N TYR A 39 4.53 4.99 5.46
CA TYR A 39 3.11 5.07 5.22
C TYR A 39 2.75 4.62 3.81
N VAL A 40 1.64 3.88 3.71
CA VAL A 40 0.98 3.50 2.47
C VAL A 40 -0.50 3.86 2.54
N ASN A 41 -1.13 4.05 1.39
CA ASN A 41 -2.56 4.34 1.30
C ASN A 41 -3.30 3.09 0.82
N VAL A 42 -4.42 2.77 1.47
CA VAL A 42 -5.33 1.71 1.03
C VAL A 42 -6.68 2.32 0.71
N VAL A 43 -7.14 2.12 -0.50
CA VAL A 43 -8.35 2.76 -1.02
C VAL A 43 -9.19 1.77 -1.83
N GLY A 44 -10.47 2.10 -2.01
CA GLY A 44 -11.41 1.27 -2.76
C GLY A 44 -12.21 0.33 -1.86
N GLN A 45 -12.40 -0.92 -2.31
CA GLN A 45 -13.32 -1.88 -1.69
C GLN A 45 -12.67 -2.63 -0.51
N VAL A 46 -12.37 -1.89 0.56
CA VAL A 46 -11.95 -2.40 1.87
C VAL A 46 -12.85 -1.82 2.95
N PHE A 47 -12.92 -2.47 4.11
CA PHE A 47 -13.79 -1.99 5.20
C PHE A 47 -13.39 -0.61 5.73
N LYS A 48 -12.08 -0.33 5.82
CA LYS A 48 -11.57 0.94 6.34
C LYS A 48 -10.51 1.50 5.38
N PRO A 49 -10.90 2.23 4.33
CA PRO A 49 -9.94 2.95 3.51
C PRO A 49 -9.19 3.99 4.34
N GLY A 50 -7.88 4.15 4.10
CA GLY A 50 -7.07 5.11 4.85
C GLY A 50 -5.57 4.95 4.62
N THR A 51 -4.79 5.70 5.41
CA THR A 51 -3.33 5.64 5.42
C THR A 51 -2.87 4.77 6.59
N TYR A 52 -1.96 3.83 6.31
CA TYR A 52 -1.48 2.85 7.28
C TYR A 52 0.03 2.91 7.41
N SER A 53 0.51 2.73 8.65
CA SER A 53 1.94 2.62 8.95
C SER A 53 2.36 1.17 8.81
N VAL A 54 3.28 0.89 7.90
CA VAL A 54 3.82 -0.44 7.60
C VAL A 54 5.34 -0.43 7.68
N THR A 55 5.97 -1.58 7.58
CA THR A 55 7.43 -1.74 7.60
C THR A 55 7.94 -2.30 6.26
N GLU A 56 9.26 -2.28 6.06
CA GLU A 56 9.91 -2.83 4.85
C GLU A 56 9.63 -4.32 4.61
N GLU A 57 9.15 -5.05 5.63
CA GLU A 57 8.79 -6.47 5.51
C GLU A 57 7.29 -6.67 5.23
N SER A 58 6.50 -5.60 5.31
CA SER A 58 5.05 -5.66 5.09
C SER A 58 4.72 -5.87 3.61
N ARG A 59 3.72 -6.71 3.38
CA ARG A 59 3.24 -7.06 2.06
C ARG A 59 1.87 -6.44 1.78
N LEU A 60 1.44 -6.52 0.53
CA LEU A 60 0.13 -6.04 0.09
C LEU A 60 -1.02 -6.52 1.00
N LEU A 61 -1.04 -7.81 1.34
CA LEU A 61 -2.11 -8.36 2.16
C LEU A 61 -2.09 -7.84 3.61
N ASP A 62 -0.91 -7.51 4.15
CA ASP A 62 -0.80 -6.96 5.51
C ASP A 62 -1.48 -5.59 5.59
N ALA A 63 -1.27 -4.72 4.58
CA ALA A 63 -1.96 -3.43 4.52
C ALA A 63 -3.48 -3.59 4.36
N ILE A 64 -3.94 -4.57 3.57
CA ILE A 64 -5.35 -4.89 3.46
C ILE A 64 -5.92 -5.37 4.80
N TYR A 65 -5.18 -6.20 5.55
CA TYR A 65 -5.56 -6.60 6.90
C TYR A 65 -5.72 -5.41 7.84
N MET A 66 -4.80 -4.45 7.79
CA MET A 66 -4.88 -3.21 8.58
C MET A 66 -6.11 -2.38 8.19
N ALA A 67 -6.52 -2.44 6.92
CA ALA A 67 -7.77 -1.85 6.41
C ALA A 67 -9.03 -2.66 6.77
N SER A 68 -8.91 -3.64 7.70
CA SER A 68 -9.98 -4.54 8.15
C SER A 68 -10.48 -5.51 7.07
N GLY A 69 -9.70 -5.73 6.01
CA GLY A 69 -9.98 -6.70 4.95
C GLY A 69 -10.83 -6.15 3.81
N PHE A 70 -11.18 -7.06 2.91
CA PHE A 70 -11.98 -6.79 1.72
C PHE A 70 -13.47 -6.74 2.05
N VAL A 71 -14.23 -5.93 1.32
CA VAL A 71 -15.70 -6.03 1.32
C VAL A 71 -16.17 -7.06 0.27
N ASP A 72 -17.42 -7.51 0.34
CA ASP A 72 -17.94 -8.60 -0.49
C ASP A 72 -17.84 -8.34 -2.01
N GLU A 73 -17.92 -7.08 -2.43
CA GLU A 73 -17.85 -6.70 -3.84
C GLU A 73 -16.42 -6.41 -4.34
N SER A 74 -15.39 -6.76 -3.58
CA SER A 74 -13.99 -6.51 -3.94
C SER A 74 -13.51 -7.41 -5.08
N ALA A 75 -12.94 -6.82 -6.13
CA ALA A 75 -12.25 -7.56 -7.19
C ALA A 75 -10.81 -7.87 -6.77
N ILE A 76 -10.64 -8.88 -5.90
CA ILE A 76 -9.35 -9.28 -5.32
C ILE A 76 -8.37 -9.88 -6.34
N ASP A 77 -8.85 -10.19 -7.55
CA ASP A 77 -8.06 -10.64 -8.71
C ASP A 77 -7.47 -9.49 -9.52
N LYS A 78 -7.72 -8.22 -9.16
CA LYS A 78 -7.36 -7.03 -9.93
C LYS A 78 -6.90 -5.86 -9.07
N ILE A 79 -6.23 -6.16 -7.97
CA ILE A 79 -5.71 -5.11 -7.10
C ILE A 79 -4.58 -4.38 -7.82
N THR A 80 -4.58 -3.07 -7.74
CA THR A 80 -3.55 -2.23 -8.35
C THR A 80 -2.74 -1.54 -7.26
N ILE A 81 -1.42 -1.58 -7.38
CA ILE A 81 -0.51 -0.75 -6.57
C ILE A 81 0.07 0.33 -7.47
N PHE A 82 0.02 1.57 -7.01
CA PHE A 82 0.68 2.70 -7.64
C PHE A 82 1.93 3.04 -6.84
N HIS A 83 3.09 2.88 -7.47
CA HIS A 83 4.39 3.24 -6.93
C HIS A 83 4.85 4.58 -7.51
N ILE A 84 5.65 5.33 -6.77
CA ILE A 84 6.32 6.51 -7.30
C ILE A 84 7.78 6.17 -7.62
N VAL A 85 8.09 6.00 -8.89
CA VAL A 85 9.44 5.71 -9.38
C VAL A 85 9.98 6.93 -10.12
N SER A 86 11.05 7.52 -9.63
CA SER A 86 11.65 8.74 -10.20
C SER A 86 10.67 9.91 -10.39
N GLY A 87 9.69 10.02 -9.49
CA GLY A 87 8.66 11.07 -9.53
C GLY A 87 7.48 10.77 -10.46
N MET A 88 7.46 9.62 -11.12
CA MET A 88 6.35 9.19 -11.98
C MET A 88 5.59 8.02 -11.34
N PRO A 89 4.24 8.01 -11.43
CA PRO A 89 3.45 6.89 -10.98
C PRO A 89 3.62 5.70 -11.93
N VAL A 90 3.94 4.54 -11.38
CA VAL A 90 3.97 3.24 -12.07
C VAL A 90 2.86 2.38 -11.51
N GLU A 91 2.06 1.78 -12.38
CA GLU A 91 0.94 0.92 -12.04
C GLU A 91 1.33 -0.55 -12.17
N GLU A 92 1.13 -1.32 -11.10
CA GLU A 92 1.29 -2.77 -11.12
C GLU A 92 0.01 -3.47 -10.63
N LYS A 93 -0.37 -4.58 -11.31
CA LYS A 93 -1.58 -5.33 -10.99
C LYS A 93 -1.26 -6.67 -10.36
N PHE A 94 -2.03 -7.01 -9.32
CA PHE A 94 -1.83 -8.22 -8.52
C PHE A 94 -3.14 -8.98 -8.36
N ASP A 95 -3.02 -10.31 -8.41
CA ASP A 95 -4.11 -11.25 -8.17
C ASP A 95 -3.94 -11.92 -6.80
N ILE A 96 -4.53 -11.32 -5.77
CA ILE A 96 -4.48 -11.89 -4.41
C ILE A 96 -5.21 -13.23 -4.33
N LYS A 97 -6.20 -13.49 -5.18
CA LYS A 97 -6.86 -14.79 -5.24
C LYS A 97 -5.87 -15.90 -5.60
N GLN A 98 -4.97 -15.65 -6.54
CA GLN A 98 -3.90 -16.60 -6.88
C GLN A 98 -2.93 -16.81 -5.71
N TYR A 99 -2.56 -15.73 -4.99
CA TYR A 99 -1.76 -15.89 -3.79
C TYR A 99 -2.43 -16.77 -2.74
N LEU A 100 -3.72 -16.57 -2.47
CA LEU A 100 -4.47 -17.35 -1.47
C LEU A 100 -4.61 -18.83 -1.86
N ILE A 101 -4.65 -19.16 -3.15
CA ILE A 101 -4.78 -20.54 -3.66
C ILE A 101 -3.43 -21.25 -3.73
N SER A 102 -2.40 -20.58 -4.27
CA SER A 102 -1.12 -21.20 -4.63
C SER A 102 0.05 -20.84 -3.70
N GLY A 103 -0.11 -19.81 -2.85
CA GLY A 103 0.98 -19.28 -2.04
C GLY A 103 2.04 -18.52 -2.85
N ASN A 104 1.79 -18.23 -4.15
CA ASN A 104 2.75 -17.52 -4.99
C ASN A 104 2.94 -16.07 -4.50
N LYS A 105 4.13 -15.80 -3.95
CA LYS A 105 4.48 -14.52 -3.34
C LYS A 105 4.54 -13.35 -4.34
N ASP A 106 4.64 -13.61 -5.64
CA ASP A 106 4.64 -12.57 -6.67
C ASP A 106 3.30 -11.81 -6.69
N ASN A 107 2.20 -12.47 -6.28
CA ASN A 107 0.89 -11.86 -6.14
C ASN A 107 0.63 -11.20 -4.77
N ASN A 108 1.62 -11.21 -3.88
CA ASN A 108 1.60 -10.50 -2.59
C ASN A 108 2.94 -9.80 -2.38
N PRO A 109 3.24 -8.73 -3.15
CA PRO A 109 4.52 -8.06 -3.15
C PRO A 109 4.80 -7.34 -1.82
N LEU A 110 6.09 -7.06 -1.58
CA LEU A 110 6.51 -6.13 -0.53
C LEU A 110 6.07 -4.72 -0.89
N LEU A 111 5.72 -3.96 0.12
CA LEU A 111 5.31 -2.57 -0.04
C LEU A 111 6.50 -1.63 0.05
N THR A 112 6.40 -0.51 -0.64
CA THR A 112 7.38 0.57 -0.62
C THR A 112 6.75 1.87 -0.11
N LYS A 113 7.60 2.78 0.34
CA LYS A 113 7.16 4.06 0.91
C LYS A 113 6.35 4.86 -0.11
N GLY A 114 5.14 5.24 0.29
CA GLY A 114 4.26 6.07 -0.52
C GLY A 114 3.37 5.30 -1.49
N ASP A 115 3.42 3.96 -1.46
CA ASP A 115 2.52 3.14 -2.26
C ASP A 115 1.06 3.45 -1.99
N THR A 116 0.27 3.40 -3.06
CA THR A 116 -1.17 3.47 -2.98
C THR A 116 -1.79 2.20 -3.54
N ILE A 117 -2.46 1.46 -2.67
CA ILE A 117 -3.12 0.18 -2.95
C ILE A 117 -4.57 0.48 -3.29
N PHE A 118 -4.96 0.17 -4.50
CA PHE A 118 -6.34 0.31 -4.96
C PHE A 118 -7.01 -1.06 -5.10
N VAL A 119 -8.10 -1.26 -4.37
CA VAL A 119 -8.95 -2.45 -4.46
C VAL A 119 -10.20 -2.12 -5.26
N PRO A 120 -10.31 -2.58 -6.53
CA PRO A 120 -11.45 -2.26 -7.37
C PRO A 120 -12.69 -3.06 -6.98
N MET A 121 -13.85 -2.62 -7.49
CA MET A 121 -15.11 -3.34 -7.38
C MET A 121 -15.23 -4.41 -8.47
N MET A 122 -15.91 -5.51 -8.17
CA MET A 122 -16.27 -6.51 -9.17
C MET A 122 -17.19 -5.91 -10.25
N LYS A 123 -16.96 -6.28 -11.51
CA LYS A 123 -17.82 -5.88 -12.62
C LYS A 123 -19.25 -6.42 -12.38
N GLY A 124 -20.23 -5.51 -12.47
CA GLY A 124 -21.64 -5.85 -12.29
C GLY A 124 -22.23 -5.51 -10.91
N SER A 125 -21.44 -5.13 -9.95
CA SER A 125 -21.92 -4.55 -8.69
C SER A 125 -22.57 -3.19 -8.94
N LYS A 126 -23.73 -2.95 -8.32
CA LYS A 126 -24.52 -1.71 -8.52
C LYS A 126 -24.03 -0.52 -7.71
N ARG A 127 -23.05 -0.70 -6.81
CA ARG A 127 -22.45 0.42 -6.06
C ARG A 127 -21.42 1.12 -6.90
N ILE A 128 -21.58 2.41 -7.09
CA ILE A 128 -20.56 3.28 -7.68
C ILE A 128 -19.54 3.55 -6.57
N PRO A 129 -18.29 3.07 -6.67
CA PRO A 129 -17.28 3.40 -5.68
C PRO A 129 -16.98 4.90 -5.75
N SER A 130 -16.94 5.55 -4.61
CA SER A 130 -16.38 6.91 -4.49
C SER A 130 -14.84 6.85 -4.48
N VAL A 131 -14.26 6.13 -5.43
CA VAL A 131 -12.81 5.88 -5.50
C VAL A 131 -12.05 7.12 -5.87
N HIS A 132 -12.67 8.01 -6.66
CA HIS A 132 -12.02 9.23 -7.14
C HIS A 132 -11.59 10.18 -6.01
N SER A 133 -12.36 10.28 -4.94
CA SER A 133 -12.04 11.20 -3.84
C SER A 133 -10.84 10.79 -3.00
N ALA A 134 -10.39 9.54 -3.07
CA ALA A 134 -9.27 9.05 -2.27
C ALA A 134 -7.90 9.26 -2.94
N PHE A 135 -7.88 9.31 -4.28
CA PHE A 135 -6.65 9.51 -5.05
C PHE A 135 -6.39 10.96 -5.43
N PHE A 136 -7.48 11.71 -5.64
CA PHE A 136 -7.36 13.08 -6.10
C PHE A 136 -7.86 14.03 -5.02
N PRO A 137 -7.09 15.07 -4.70
CA PRO A 137 -7.57 16.10 -3.79
C PRO A 137 -8.89 16.65 -4.33
N THR A 138 -9.89 16.75 -3.47
CA THR A 138 -11.13 17.38 -3.86
C THR A 138 -10.93 18.89 -4.00
N ILE A 139 -11.37 19.43 -5.12
CA ILE A 139 -11.38 20.86 -5.40
C ILE A 139 -12.80 21.39 -5.37
N ARG A 140 -12.95 22.64 -5.05
CA ARG A 140 -14.24 23.35 -5.15
C ARG A 140 -14.30 24.05 -6.49
N VAL A 141 -15.32 23.72 -7.29
CA VAL A 141 -15.57 24.34 -8.58
C VAL A 141 -16.91 25.06 -8.51
N SER A 142 -16.89 26.37 -8.78
CA SER A 142 -18.10 27.17 -8.90
C SER A 142 -18.63 27.06 -10.33
N ILE A 143 -19.88 26.63 -10.47
CA ILE A 143 -20.60 26.60 -11.73
C ILE A 143 -21.65 27.72 -11.70
N ILE A 144 -21.49 28.67 -12.60
CA ILE A 144 -22.37 29.85 -12.74
C ILE A 144 -22.83 29.96 -14.20
N GLY A 145 -23.95 30.62 -14.40
CA GLY A 145 -24.52 30.82 -15.72
C GLY A 145 -25.74 29.95 -15.99
N GLU A 146 -26.03 29.69 -17.28
CA GLU A 146 -27.23 28.96 -17.73
C GLU A 146 -27.12 27.47 -17.54
N VAL A 147 -27.08 26.99 -16.30
CA VAL A 147 -27.12 25.60 -15.89
C VAL A 147 -28.31 25.36 -14.96
N ALA A 148 -28.82 24.13 -14.96
CA ALA A 148 -30.02 23.81 -14.18
C ALA A 148 -29.85 24.03 -12.66
N LYS A 149 -28.64 23.84 -12.14
CA LYS A 149 -28.31 24.00 -10.72
C LYS A 149 -26.95 24.70 -10.57
N PRO A 150 -26.92 26.05 -10.66
CA PRO A 150 -25.69 26.79 -10.37
C PRO A 150 -25.36 26.71 -8.87
N ASP A 151 -24.15 26.22 -8.56
CA ASP A 151 -23.68 26.05 -7.17
C ASP A 151 -22.15 25.84 -7.12
N ILE A 152 -21.63 25.74 -5.90
CA ILE A 152 -20.23 25.30 -5.67
C ILE A 152 -20.23 23.81 -5.44
N TYR A 153 -19.61 23.07 -6.37
CA TYR A 153 -19.47 21.63 -6.31
C TYR A 153 -18.11 21.23 -5.77
N GLN A 154 -18.11 20.28 -4.85
CA GLN A 154 -16.88 19.63 -4.41
C GLN A 154 -16.65 18.39 -5.28
N VAL A 155 -15.62 18.41 -6.09
CA VAL A 155 -15.33 17.38 -7.09
C VAL A 155 -13.86 16.96 -7.01
N SER A 156 -13.54 15.84 -7.58
CA SER A 156 -12.17 15.35 -7.69
C SER A 156 -11.39 16.20 -8.71
N ALA A 157 -10.10 16.40 -8.49
CA ALA A 157 -9.26 17.27 -9.33
C ALA A 157 -9.09 16.78 -10.78
N ASP A 158 -9.45 15.53 -11.05
CA ASP A 158 -9.39 14.88 -12.39
C ASP A 158 -10.72 14.96 -13.16
N VAL A 159 -11.76 15.54 -12.56
CA VAL A 159 -13.10 15.60 -13.19
C VAL A 159 -13.09 16.47 -14.46
N SER A 160 -13.76 16.01 -15.49
CA SER A 160 -13.91 16.77 -16.72
C SER A 160 -14.99 17.85 -16.61
N VAL A 161 -14.88 18.90 -17.46
CA VAL A 161 -15.90 19.96 -17.55
C VAL A 161 -17.28 19.39 -17.89
N LEU A 162 -17.34 18.36 -18.73
CA LEU A 162 -18.59 17.73 -19.12
C LEU A 162 -19.27 17.00 -17.94
N ASP A 163 -18.49 16.37 -17.07
CA ASP A 163 -19.02 15.64 -15.91
C ASP A 163 -19.51 16.63 -14.85
N ILE A 164 -18.83 17.77 -14.66
CA ILE A 164 -19.28 18.85 -13.79
C ILE A 164 -20.60 19.46 -14.31
N LEU A 165 -20.72 19.67 -15.62
CA LEU A 165 -21.96 20.17 -16.20
C LEU A 165 -23.12 19.19 -16.04
N LYS A 166 -22.87 17.88 -16.14
CA LYS A 166 -23.89 16.84 -15.84
C LYS A 166 -24.34 16.89 -14.39
N LEU A 167 -23.41 17.10 -13.43
CA LEU A 167 -23.73 17.27 -12.00
C LEU A 167 -24.60 18.49 -11.78
N ALA A 168 -24.36 19.57 -12.49
CA ALA A 168 -25.18 20.79 -12.47
C ALA A 168 -26.52 20.69 -13.22
N GLY A 169 -26.86 19.48 -13.71
CA GLY A 169 -28.13 19.22 -14.40
C GLY A 169 -28.14 19.62 -15.89
N GLY A 170 -26.98 19.91 -16.45
CA GLY A 170 -26.84 20.32 -17.84
C GLY A 170 -27.11 21.80 -18.09
N HIS A 171 -26.96 22.19 -19.37
CA HIS A 171 -27.25 23.51 -19.86
C HIS A 171 -28.77 23.74 -19.94
N THR A 172 -29.25 24.89 -19.48
CA THR A 172 -30.64 25.34 -19.68
C THR A 172 -30.69 26.16 -20.98
N SER A 173 -31.39 25.65 -21.95
CA SER A 173 -31.69 26.37 -23.23
C SER A 173 -32.90 27.27 -23.09
#